data_95f39cfaa8560ced0edf2496083c6dad
#
_entry.id   95f39cfaa8560ced0edf2496083c6dad
#
_cell.length_a   1.000
_cell.length_b   1.000
_cell.length_c   1.000
_cell.angle_alpha   90.00
_cell.angle_beta   90.00
_cell.angle_gamma   90.00
#
_symmetry.space_group_name_H-M   'P 1'
#
loop_
_entity.id
_entity.type
_entity.pdbx_description
1 polymer ?
#
loop_
_entity_poly.entity_id
_entity_poly.type
_entity_poly.pdbx_seq_one_letter_code
_entity_poly.pdbx_strand_id
1 'polypeptide(L)'
;MHPVSSDRGAVTTSETPQNQEDDGPEIVIAPITESDAGEVLTLQRAAFVSEAQIYGSADMPPLTQTLPEVEAELRSSSGLAARVDGRLVGAIRYTEADGVLLIGRIAIAPDTQGEGIGRSLLAAAERSSSARVAELFTGSLSEANIRLYEACGYAVAERIPQGDGTEQVFLRKPLHQV
;
A
#
# COMPACT_ATOMS: atom_id res chain seq x y z
N MET A 1 39.28 50.65 54.10
CA MET A 1 37.79 50.56 54.14
C MET A 1 37.33 50.01 52.79
N HIS A 2 37.13 48.70 52.67
CA HIS A 2 36.68 48.03 51.47
C HIS A 2 35.16 48.03 51.36
N PRO A 3 34.63 47.93 50.17
CA PRO A 3 33.49 47.04 49.98
C PRO A 3 33.73 45.96 48.92
N VAL A 4 33.18 44.87 49.25
CA VAL A 4 33.17 43.58 48.60
C VAL A 4 32.42 43.61 47.29
N SER A 5 33.03 43.04 46.22
CA SER A 5 32.37 42.79 44.91
C SER A 5 31.68 41.42 45.01
N SER A 6 30.37 41.37 44.77
CA SER A 6 29.59 40.14 44.62
C SER A 6 29.57 39.75 43.14
N ASP A 7 30.24 38.68 42.86
CA ASP A 7 30.13 37.97 41.60
C ASP A 7 28.81 37.16 41.58
N ARG A 8 27.94 37.43 40.60
CA ARG A 8 26.75 36.57 40.34
C ARG A 8 27.00 35.83 39.04
N GLY A 9 27.34 34.55 39.19
CA GLY A 9 27.42 33.63 38.12
C GLY A 9 26.09 33.55 37.35
N ALA A 10 26.16 33.79 36.06
CA ALA A 10 25.08 33.54 35.13
C ALA A 10 25.00 32.03 34.86
N VAL A 11 23.89 31.41 35.27
CA VAL A 11 23.55 30.04 34.90
C VAL A 11 22.97 30.10 33.50
N THR A 12 23.75 29.69 32.51
CA THR A 12 23.29 29.44 31.15
C THR A 12 22.53 28.11 31.13
N THR A 13 21.21 28.16 31.12
CA THR A 13 20.38 27.01 30.81
C THR A 13 20.46 26.76 29.33
N SER A 14 21.17 25.71 28.95
CA SER A 14 21.15 25.17 27.58
C SER A 14 19.84 24.46 27.36
N GLU A 15 18.90 25.14 26.70
CA GLU A 15 17.74 24.48 26.13
C GLU A 15 18.18 23.60 24.98
N THR A 16 18.07 22.30 25.17
CA THR A 16 18.19 21.29 24.12
C THR A 16 16.97 21.49 23.20
N PRO A 17 17.12 21.69 21.89
CA PRO A 17 15.98 21.72 20.98
C PRO A 17 15.34 20.33 21.01
N GLN A 18 14.11 20.22 21.51
CA GLN A 18 13.26 19.07 21.33
C GLN A 18 13.00 18.95 19.81
N ASN A 19 13.59 17.95 19.21
CA ASN A 19 13.26 17.50 17.88
C ASN A 19 11.80 17.01 17.97
N GLN A 20 10.84 17.82 17.57
CA GLN A 20 9.50 17.38 17.25
C GLN A 20 9.65 16.52 16.00
N GLU A 21 9.76 15.21 16.20
CA GLU A 21 9.47 14.25 15.16
C GLU A 21 8.04 14.56 14.71
N ASP A 22 7.88 14.82 13.42
CA ASP A 22 6.61 15.03 12.75
C ASP A 22 5.90 13.67 12.76
N ASP A 23 5.16 13.42 13.83
CA ASP A 23 4.47 12.17 14.10
C ASP A 23 3.15 12.19 13.32
N GLY A 24 3.27 12.09 11.99
CA GLY A 24 2.13 11.82 11.12
C GLY A 24 1.39 10.57 11.62
N PRO A 25 0.13 10.38 11.25
CA PRO A 25 -0.67 9.26 11.77
C PRO A 25 0.03 7.93 11.47
N GLU A 26 0.21 7.11 12.51
CA GLU A 26 0.90 5.83 12.41
C GLU A 26 0.11 4.86 11.51
N ILE A 27 0.77 4.33 10.48
CA ILE A 27 0.20 3.30 9.59
C ILE A 27 0.54 1.93 10.17
N VAL A 28 -0.47 1.23 10.67
CA VAL A 28 -0.34 -0.15 11.18
C VAL A 28 -0.65 -1.13 10.05
N ILE A 29 0.32 -1.99 9.71
CA ILE A 29 0.14 -3.05 8.70
C ILE A 29 0.12 -4.40 9.41
N ALA A 30 -0.95 -5.17 9.17
CA ALA A 30 -1.16 -6.48 9.78
C ALA A 30 -1.80 -7.45 8.77
N PRO A 31 -1.72 -8.77 9.00
CA PRO A 31 -2.41 -9.74 8.18
C PRO A 31 -3.92 -9.46 8.13
N ILE A 32 -4.47 -9.56 6.92
CA ILE A 32 -5.91 -9.43 6.69
C ILE A 32 -6.60 -10.74 7.09
N THR A 33 -7.80 -10.64 7.64
CA THR A 33 -8.59 -11.79 8.09
C THR A 33 -9.97 -11.80 7.44
N GLU A 34 -10.68 -12.93 7.54
CA GLU A 34 -12.07 -13.03 7.04
C GLU A 34 -13.00 -12.00 7.71
N SER A 35 -12.75 -11.66 8.96
CA SER A 35 -13.54 -10.65 9.68
C SER A 35 -13.40 -9.23 9.11
N ASP A 36 -12.37 -8.98 8.31
CA ASP A 36 -12.16 -7.69 7.63
C ASP A 36 -12.98 -7.57 6.32
N ALA A 37 -13.66 -8.64 5.87
CA ALA A 37 -14.28 -8.73 4.55
C ALA A 37 -15.26 -7.59 4.25
N GLY A 38 -16.04 -7.14 5.22
CA GLY A 38 -16.98 -6.02 5.05
C GLY A 38 -16.27 -4.70 4.80
N GLU A 39 -15.21 -4.40 5.56
CA GLU A 39 -14.39 -3.22 5.35
C GLU A 39 -13.61 -3.29 4.03
N VAL A 40 -13.07 -4.47 3.69
CA VAL A 40 -12.36 -4.73 2.42
C VAL A 40 -13.27 -4.50 1.22
N LEU A 41 -14.49 -5.02 1.26
CA LEU A 41 -15.48 -4.82 0.19
C LEU A 41 -15.80 -3.32 0.00
N THR A 42 -15.98 -2.60 1.09
CA THR A 42 -16.24 -1.15 1.05
C THR A 42 -15.04 -0.40 0.49
N LEU A 43 -13.82 -0.72 0.97
CA LEU A 43 -12.59 -0.10 0.52
C LEU A 43 -12.33 -0.34 -0.97
N GLN A 44 -12.43 -1.59 -1.43
CA GLN A 44 -12.16 -1.91 -2.84
C GLN A 44 -13.16 -1.23 -3.78
N ARG A 45 -14.43 -1.15 -3.42
CA ARG A 45 -15.43 -0.44 -4.20
C ARG A 45 -15.10 1.05 -4.31
N ALA A 46 -14.73 1.70 -3.20
CA ALA A 46 -14.32 3.10 -3.23
C ALA A 46 -13.05 3.33 -4.05
N ALA A 47 -12.05 2.47 -3.90
CA ALA A 47 -10.76 2.59 -4.58
C ALA A 47 -10.85 2.39 -6.09
N PHE A 48 -11.72 1.48 -6.56
CA PHE A 48 -11.80 1.12 -7.97
C PHE A 48 -12.81 1.95 -8.79
N VAL A 49 -13.48 2.92 -8.20
CA VAL A 49 -14.34 3.85 -8.95
C VAL A 49 -13.55 4.63 -10.01
N SER A 50 -12.33 5.06 -9.69
CA SER A 50 -11.46 5.75 -10.65
C SER A 50 -11.09 4.87 -11.84
N GLU A 51 -10.81 3.59 -11.60
CA GLU A 51 -10.55 2.61 -12.67
C GLU A 51 -11.79 2.43 -13.56
N ALA A 52 -12.99 2.31 -12.97
CA ALA A 52 -14.23 2.23 -13.70
C ALA A 52 -14.46 3.45 -14.62
N GLN A 53 -14.10 4.64 -14.16
CA GLN A 53 -14.17 5.88 -14.95
C GLN A 53 -13.16 5.89 -16.09
N ILE A 54 -11.92 5.43 -15.85
CA ILE A 54 -10.86 5.38 -16.87
C ILE A 54 -11.22 4.41 -17.99
N TYR A 55 -11.76 3.22 -17.65
CA TYR A 55 -12.08 2.18 -18.62
C TYR A 55 -13.54 2.28 -19.15
N GLY A 56 -14.34 3.17 -18.62
CA GLY A 56 -15.75 3.32 -19.01
C GLY A 56 -16.62 2.10 -18.67
N SER A 57 -16.20 1.27 -17.70
CA SER A 57 -16.89 0.05 -17.30
C SER A 57 -16.79 -0.18 -15.79
N ALA A 58 -17.92 -0.48 -15.17
CA ALA A 58 -17.98 -0.93 -13.78
C ALA A 58 -17.96 -2.48 -13.65
N ASP A 59 -17.89 -3.19 -14.77
CA ASP A 59 -17.86 -4.66 -14.81
C ASP A 59 -16.42 -5.18 -14.54
N MET A 60 -16.00 -5.02 -13.31
CA MET A 60 -14.71 -5.50 -12.82
C MET A 60 -14.86 -6.11 -11.42
N PRO A 61 -14.15 -7.21 -11.11
CA PRO A 61 -14.34 -7.95 -9.87
C PRO A 61 -14.30 -7.12 -8.59
N PRO A 62 -13.43 -6.12 -8.42
CA PRO A 62 -13.44 -5.29 -7.20
C PRO A 62 -14.73 -4.52 -6.96
N LEU A 63 -15.51 -4.24 -8.00
CA LEU A 63 -16.79 -3.53 -7.92
C LEU A 63 -17.99 -4.46 -7.87
N THR A 64 -17.91 -5.66 -8.49
CA THR A 64 -19.02 -6.59 -8.66
C THR A 64 -19.08 -7.68 -7.62
N GLN A 65 -17.97 -8.00 -6.94
CA GLN A 65 -17.94 -9.01 -5.87
C GLN A 65 -18.97 -8.73 -4.78
N THR A 66 -19.56 -9.81 -4.29
CA THR A 66 -20.43 -9.83 -3.11
C THR A 66 -19.61 -10.05 -1.84
N LEU A 67 -20.21 -9.80 -0.66
CA LEU A 67 -19.55 -10.07 0.62
C LEU A 67 -19.13 -11.53 0.79
N PRO A 68 -19.99 -12.56 0.52
CA PRO A 68 -19.57 -13.95 0.60
C PRO A 68 -18.39 -14.32 -0.32
N GLU A 69 -18.30 -13.71 -1.50
CA GLU A 69 -17.16 -13.93 -2.41
C GLU A 69 -15.86 -13.32 -1.85
N VAL A 70 -15.91 -12.14 -1.24
CA VAL A 70 -14.74 -11.55 -0.57
C VAL A 70 -14.33 -12.41 0.63
N GLU A 71 -15.27 -12.86 1.46
CA GLU A 71 -15.00 -13.78 2.57
C GLU A 71 -14.31 -15.07 2.09
N ALA A 72 -14.80 -15.66 0.99
CA ALA A 72 -14.20 -16.86 0.41
C ALA A 72 -12.78 -16.60 -0.10
N GLU A 73 -12.55 -15.45 -0.74
CA GLU A 73 -11.23 -15.06 -1.24
C GLU A 73 -10.24 -14.83 -0.07
N LEU A 74 -10.66 -14.17 1.01
CA LEU A 74 -9.81 -13.94 2.18
C LEU A 74 -9.45 -15.23 2.93
N ARG A 75 -10.26 -16.27 2.83
CA ARG A 75 -9.93 -17.60 3.36
C ARG A 75 -8.87 -18.34 2.53
N SER A 76 -8.80 -18.07 1.24
CA SER A 76 -7.96 -18.84 0.29
C SER A 76 -6.69 -18.10 -0.16
N SER A 77 -6.57 -16.81 0.11
CA SER A 77 -5.41 -15.99 -0.23
C SER A 77 -4.77 -15.37 1.00
N SER A 78 -3.51 -14.99 0.88
CA SER A 78 -2.84 -14.15 1.86
C SER A 78 -3.09 -12.67 1.56
N GLY A 79 -2.99 -11.83 2.58
CA GLY A 79 -3.12 -10.39 2.39
C GLY A 79 -2.73 -9.59 3.62
N LEU A 80 -2.57 -8.29 3.41
CA LEU A 80 -2.26 -7.33 4.46
C LEU A 80 -3.26 -6.17 4.42
N ALA A 81 -3.64 -5.71 5.61
CA ALA A 81 -4.45 -4.54 5.85
C ALA A 81 -3.59 -3.41 6.41
N ALA A 82 -3.73 -2.20 5.86
CA ALA A 82 -3.15 -0.99 6.41
C ALA A 82 -4.26 -0.19 7.12
N ARG A 83 -4.02 0.16 8.37
CA ARG A 83 -4.95 0.93 9.20
C ARG A 83 -4.29 2.20 9.73
N VAL A 84 -5.08 3.26 9.77
CA VAL A 84 -4.75 4.53 10.42
C VAL A 84 -5.85 4.82 11.43
N ASP A 85 -5.50 4.99 12.70
CA ASP A 85 -6.46 5.19 13.80
C ASP A 85 -7.60 4.13 13.82
N GLY A 86 -7.25 2.87 13.50
CA GLY A 86 -8.18 1.76 13.43
C GLY A 86 -8.99 1.65 12.13
N ARG A 87 -9.05 2.68 11.30
CA ARG A 87 -9.75 2.68 10.01
C ARG A 87 -8.92 1.92 8.96
N LEU A 88 -9.55 1.03 8.22
CA LEU A 88 -8.93 0.38 7.06
C LEU A 88 -8.78 1.41 5.92
N VAL A 89 -7.53 1.71 5.56
CA VAL A 89 -7.18 2.68 4.51
C VAL A 89 -6.48 2.04 3.31
N GLY A 90 -6.01 0.81 3.45
CA GLY A 90 -5.36 0.08 2.39
C GLY A 90 -5.48 -1.43 2.58
N ALA A 91 -5.51 -2.17 1.49
CA ALA A 91 -5.49 -3.63 1.50
C ALA A 91 -4.75 -4.14 0.26
N ILE A 92 -4.03 -5.26 0.44
CA ILE A 92 -3.35 -5.98 -0.63
C ILE A 92 -3.61 -7.47 -0.45
N ARG A 93 -3.83 -8.19 -1.55
CA ARG A 93 -3.93 -9.65 -1.56
C ARG A 93 -2.87 -10.23 -2.46
N TYR A 94 -2.36 -11.40 -2.09
CA TYR A 94 -1.34 -12.08 -2.86
C TYR A 94 -1.41 -13.59 -2.64
N THR A 95 -0.83 -14.31 -3.58
CA THR A 95 -0.56 -15.75 -3.48
C THR A 95 0.88 -16.02 -3.88
N GLU A 96 1.44 -17.14 -3.44
CA GLU A 96 2.79 -17.56 -3.83
C GLU A 96 2.71 -18.90 -4.54
N ALA A 97 3.26 -18.98 -5.75
CA ALA A 97 3.31 -20.19 -6.55
C ALA A 97 4.62 -20.23 -7.35
N ASP A 98 5.28 -21.38 -7.37
CA ASP A 98 6.49 -21.65 -8.17
C ASP A 98 7.63 -20.63 -7.96
N GLY A 99 7.74 -20.08 -6.73
CA GLY A 99 8.75 -19.08 -6.38
C GLY A 99 8.44 -17.68 -6.90
N VAL A 100 7.19 -17.43 -7.28
CA VAL A 100 6.65 -16.12 -7.68
C VAL A 100 5.60 -15.66 -6.68
N LEU A 101 5.75 -14.43 -6.17
CA LEU A 101 4.74 -13.72 -5.41
C LEU A 101 3.79 -13.03 -6.39
N LEU A 102 2.60 -13.56 -6.53
CA LEU A 102 1.54 -12.99 -7.38
C LEU A 102 0.72 -11.99 -6.57
N ILE A 103 0.90 -10.70 -6.84
CA ILE A 103 0.22 -9.61 -6.13
C ILE A 103 -1.01 -9.17 -6.91
N GLY A 104 -2.13 -9.10 -6.21
CA GLY A 104 -3.39 -8.61 -6.77
C GLY A 104 -4.16 -7.75 -5.76
N ARG A 105 -5.24 -7.15 -6.23
CA ARG A 105 -6.21 -6.42 -5.38
C ARG A 105 -5.58 -5.40 -4.44
N ILE A 106 -4.72 -4.52 -4.94
CA ILE A 106 -4.23 -3.38 -4.18
C ILE A 106 -5.33 -2.32 -4.20
N ALA A 107 -5.85 -1.97 -3.04
CA ALA A 107 -6.87 -0.95 -2.87
C ALA A 107 -6.41 0.05 -1.80
N ILE A 108 -6.47 1.34 -2.11
CA ILE A 108 -6.12 2.44 -1.19
C ILE A 108 -7.33 3.37 -1.12
N ALA A 109 -7.72 3.76 0.09
CA ALA A 109 -8.82 4.70 0.29
C ALA A 109 -8.55 6.01 -0.48
N PRO A 110 -9.54 6.52 -1.23
CA PRO A 110 -9.33 7.68 -2.11
C PRO A 110 -8.81 8.92 -1.40
N ASP A 111 -9.18 9.12 -0.14
CA ASP A 111 -8.75 10.25 0.69
C ASP A 111 -7.36 10.11 1.30
N THR A 112 -6.72 8.94 1.17
CA THR A 112 -5.35 8.68 1.66
C THR A 112 -4.38 8.31 0.54
N GLN A 113 -4.77 8.48 -0.71
CA GLN A 113 -3.88 8.28 -1.85
C GLN A 113 -2.76 9.32 -1.86
N GLY A 114 -1.55 8.88 -2.26
CA GLY A 114 -0.35 9.74 -2.25
C GLY A 114 0.40 9.78 -0.92
N GLU A 115 -0.12 9.17 0.16
CA GLU A 115 0.53 9.11 1.48
C GLU A 115 1.51 7.93 1.65
N GLY A 116 1.79 7.18 0.59
CA GLY A 116 2.76 6.09 0.59
C GLY A 116 2.22 4.75 1.08
N ILE A 117 0.91 4.62 1.38
CA ILE A 117 0.29 3.39 1.88
C ILE A 117 0.48 2.23 0.91
N GLY A 118 0.27 2.44 -0.39
CA GLY A 118 0.47 1.42 -1.42
C GLY A 118 1.90 0.91 -1.47
N ARG A 119 2.87 1.81 -1.38
CA ARG A 119 4.30 1.47 -1.31
C ARG A 119 4.62 0.63 -0.07
N SER A 120 4.08 1.02 1.09
CA SER A 120 4.28 0.30 2.35
C SER A 120 3.68 -1.09 2.32
N LEU A 121 2.48 -1.25 1.74
CA LEU A 121 1.82 -2.55 1.56
C LEU A 121 2.60 -3.47 0.62
N LEU A 122 3.08 -2.97 -0.53
CA LEU A 122 3.93 -3.73 -1.46
C LEU A 122 5.20 -4.21 -0.77
N ALA A 123 5.92 -3.30 -0.09
CA ALA A 123 7.14 -3.66 0.63
C ALA A 123 6.88 -4.68 1.75
N ALA A 124 5.75 -4.59 2.45
CA ALA A 124 5.39 -5.55 3.50
C ALA A 124 5.05 -6.93 2.92
N ALA A 125 4.32 -7.00 1.81
CA ALA A 125 4.02 -8.25 1.12
C ALA A 125 5.30 -8.93 0.61
N GLU A 126 6.21 -8.16 0.00
CA GLU A 126 7.51 -8.65 -0.48
C GLU A 126 8.36 -9.23 0.67
N ARG A 127 8.41 -8.55 1.83
CA ARG A 127 9.15 -9.04 3.01
C ARG A 127 8.55 -10.30 3.64
N SER A 128 7.24 -10.51 3.49
CA SER A 128 6.57 -11.69 4.06
C SER A 128 6.64 -12.92 3.15
N SER A 129 7.20 -12.78 1.95
CA SER A 129 7.30 -13.84 0.95
C SER A 129 8.69 -14.46 0.89
N SER A 130 8.75 -15.74 0.58
CA SER A 130 9.97 -16.47 0.23
C SER A 130 10.24 -16.52 -1.30
N ALA A 131 9.38 -15.93 -2.10
CA ALA A 131 9.49 -15.90 -3.55
C ALA A 131 10.74 -15.13 -4.02
N ARG A 132 11.23 -15.49 -5.20
CA ARG A 132 12.38 -14.84 -5.82
C ARG A 132 12.00 -13.68 -6.72
N VAL A 133 10.75 -13.65 -7.14
CA VAL A 133 10.19 -12.63 -8.05
C VAL A 133 8.80 -12.26 -7.55
N ALA A 134 8.48 -10.98 -7.55
CA ALA A 134 7.12 -10.49 -7.42
C ALA A 134 6.57 -10.12 -8.81
N GLU A 135 5.32 -10.46 -9.05
CA GLU A 135 4.60 -10.13 -10.28
C GLU A 135 3.24 -9.52 -9.93
N LEU A 136 2.87 -8.50 -10.67
CA LEU A 136 1.55 -7.88 -10.64
C LEU A 136 1.16 -7.44 -12.06
N PHE A 137 -0.12 -7.13 -12.25
CA PHE A 137 -0.57 -6.55 -13.50
C PHE A 137 -1.56 -5.40 -13.27
N THR A 138 -1.67 -4.54 -14.28
CA THR A 138 -2.65 -3.45 -14.34
C THR A 138 -3.06 -3.21 -15.80
N GLY A 139 -4.08 -2.41 -16.02
CA GLY A 139 -4.45 -2.01 -17.38
C GLY A 139 -3.56 -0.87 -17.90
N SER A 140 -3.41 -0.78 -19.22
CA SER A 140 -2.53 0.20 -19.86
C SER A 140 -2.96 1.66 -19.68
N LEU A 141 -4.24 1.91 -19.38
CA LEU A 141 -4.75 3.26 -19.10
C LEU A 141 -4.57 3.68 -17.64
N SER A 142 -4.20 2.75 -16.75
CA SER A 142 -3.96 3.00 -15.32
C SER A 142 -2.54 3.55 -15.10
N GLU A 143 -2.23 4.69 -15.70
CA GLU A 143 -0.88 5.28 -15.66
C GLU A 143 -0.37 5.57 -14.26
N ALA A 144 -1.25 5.96 -13.34
CA ALA A 144 -0.88 6.20 -11.95
C ALA A 144 -0.39 4.92 -11.25
N ASN A 145 -1.04 3.77 -11.53
CA ASN A 145 -0.64 2.48 -11.01
C ASN A 145 0.72 2.05 -11.59
N ILE A 146 0.90 2.19 -12.91
CA ILE A 146 2.18 1.87 -13.56
C ILE A 146 3.31 2.67 -12.93
N ARG A 147 3.15 4.00 -12.78
CA ARG A 147 4.15 4.86 -12.14
C ARG A 147 4.44 4.47 -10.68
N LEU A 148 3.41 4.08 -9.92
CA LEU A 148 3.59 3.59 -8.55
C LEU A 148 4.47 2.33 -8.53
N TYR A 149 4.17 1.36 -9.38
CA TYR A 149 4.90 0.09 -9.42
C TYR A 149 6.34 0.28 -9.89
N GLU A 150 6.56 1.09 -10.91
CA GLU A 150 7.91 1.44 -11.38
C GLU A 150 8.72 2.15 -10.28
N ALA A 151 8.11 3.07 -9.53
CA ALA A 151 8.74 3.72 -8.39
C ALA A 151 9.05 2.76 -7.22
N CYS A 152 8.36 1.60 -7.16
CA CYS A 152 8.62 0.52 -6.21
C CYS A 152 9.65 -0.51 -6.75
N GLY A 153 10.22 -0.30 -7.93
CA GLY A 153 11.26 -1.17 -8.52
C GLY A 153 10.75 -2.27 -9.43
N TYR A 154 9.47 -2.23 -9.80
CA TYR A 154 8.91 -3.12 -10.81
C TYR A 154 9.25 -2.60 -12.22
N ALA A 155 9.46 -3.52 -13.13
CA ALA A 155 9.66 -3.21 -14.56
C ALA A 155 8.60 -3.93 -15.39
N VAL A 156 8.16 -3.28 -16.48
CA VAL A 156 7.23 -3.90 -17.44
C VAL A 156 7.91 -5.12 -18.06
N ALA A 157 7.29 -6.29 -17.91
CA ALA A 157 7.75 -7.56 -18.43
C ALA A 157 6.99 -7.98 -19.69
N GLU A 158 5.68 -7.69 -19.74
CA GLU A 158 4.83 -8.11 -20.86
C GLU A 158 3.63 -7.17 -21.00
N ARG A 159 3.12 -7.03 -22.24
CA ARG A 159 1.86 -6.35 -22.55
C ARG A 159 1.00 -7.26 -23.40
N ILE A 160 -0.23 -7.49 -23.00
CA ILE A 160 -1.19 -8.36 -23.70
C ILE A 160 -2.38 -7.55 -24.17
N PRO A 161 -2.57 -7.38 -25.51
CA PRO A 161 -3.73 -6.68 -26.06
C PRO A 161 -5.04 -7.34 -25.63
N GLN A 162 -6.05 -6.52 -25.27
CA GLN A 162 -7.37 -7.00 -24.84
C GLN A 162 -8.41 -6.99 -25.97
N GLY A 163 -8.06 -6.49 -27.18
CA GLY A 163 -8.95 -6.45 -28.34
C GLY A 163 -9.86 -5.23 -28.41
N ASP A 164 -9.87 -4.38 -27.39
CA ASP A 164 -10.63 -3.13 -27.31
C ASP A 164 -9.77 -1.87 -27.44
N GLY A 165 -8.50 -2.04 -27.78
CA GLY A 165 -7.51 -0.96 -27.84
C GLY A 165 -6.74 -0.75 -26.54
N THR A 166 -7.09 -1.49 -25.47
CA THR A 166 -6.33 -1.52 -24.21
C THR A 166 -5.38 -2.73 -24.15
N GLU A 167 -4.47 -2.70 -23.18
CA GLU A 167 -3.54 -3.80 -22.90
C GLU A 167 -3.56 -4.12 -21.42
N GLN A 168 -3.33 -5.37 -21.07
CA GLN A 168 -2.93 -5.80 -19.74
C GLN A 168 -1.42 -5.71 -19.64
N VAL A 169 -0.92 -4.98 -18.66
CA VAL A 169 0.51 -4.72 -18.45
C VAL A 169 0.98 -5.52 -17.25
N PHE A 170 1.87 -6.48 -17.46
CA PHE A 170 2.51 -7.27 -16.43
C PHE A 170 3.83 -6.62 -16.02
N LEU A 171 4.02 -6.45 -14.72
CA LEU A 171 5.25 -5.90 -14.16
C LEU A 171 5.87 -6.90 -13.19
N ARG A 172 7.19 -6.99 -13.21
CA ARG A 172 7.97 -7.90 -12.35
C ARG A 172 9.07 -7.17 -11.61
N LYS A 173 9.38 -7.69 -10.44
CA LYS A 173 10.49 -7.23 -9.60
C LYS A 173 11.24 -8.43 -9.03
N PRO A 174 12.57 -8.55 -9.22
CA PRO A 174 13.38 -9.51 -8.50
C PRO A 174 13.36 -9.22 -7.00
N LEU A 175 13.11 -10.24 -6.18
CA LEU A 175 13.16 -10.15 -4.73
C LEU A 175 14.49 -10.72 -4.24
N HIS A 176 15.24 -9.92 -3.49
CA HIS A 176 16.46 -10.40 -2.86
C HIS A 176 16.09 -11.08 -1.55
N GLN A 177 16.38 -12.36 -1.43
CA GLN A 177 16.34 -13.05 -0.15
C GLN A 177 17.56 -12.58 0.67
N VAL A 178 17.28 -12.05 1.86
CA VAL A 178 18.31 -11.68 2.83
C VAL A 178 18.75 -12.90 3.62
#